data_1001d1371b3739171a29474cdfa2424e
#
_entry.id   1001d1371b3739171a29474cdfa2424e
#
_cell.length_a   1.000
_cell.length_b   1.000
_cell.length_c   1.000
_cell.angle_alpha   90.00
_cell.angle_beta   90.00
_cell.angle_gamma   90.00
#
_symmetry.space_group_name_H-M   'P 1'
#
loop_
_entity.id
_entity.type
_entity.pdbx_description
1 polymer ?
#
loop_
_entity_poly.entity_id
_entity_poly.type
_entity_poly.pdbx_seq_one_letter_code
_entity_poly.pdbx_strand_id
1 'polypeptide(L)'
;IDRIPGEYLIRFMSSHPKDATPRLFDVMAASSHVAKQLHLPFQSGSSRVLKAMNRHYDRETYLEKVNYAKSVMPELVLTSDVIVGFPGETEEEFEETISLIERVHYDSLFTFIFSPRTGTPAAKMEDPTPKEEKNRRFDRLCAVQNRISLEIHQGYVGKTVRVLCDGRDKDMLT
;
A
#
# COMPACT_ATOMS: atom_id res chain seq x y z
N ILE A 1 24.24 -5.95 -7.13
CA ILE A 1 24.05 -6.87 -5.98
C ILE A 1 23.51 -8.22 -6.48
N ASP A 2 22.43 -8.27 -7.26
CA ASP A 2 21.79 -9.50 -7.75
C ASP A 2 22.71 -10.52 -8.45
N ARG A 3 23.88 -10.09 -8.94
CA ARG A 3 24.91 -10.95 -9.58
C ARG A 3 25.93 -11.53 -8.61
N ILE A 4 25.84 -11.23 -7.32
CA ILE A 4 26.72 -11.78 -6.30
C ILE A 4 26.31 -13.22 -6.05
N PRO A 5 27.22 -14.21 -6.09
CA PRO A 5 26.89 -15.60 -5.80
C PRO A 5 26.48 -15.78 -4.33
N GLY A 6 25.53 -16.66 -4.07
CA GLY A 6 25.10 -17.02 -2.71
C GLY A 6 23.58 -17.03 -2.55
N GLU A 7 23.12 -17.49 -1.40
CA GLU A 7 21.72 -17.44 -1.01
C GLU A 7 21.50 -16.20 -0.13
N TYR A 8 20.70 -15.26 -0.61
CA TYR A 8 20.31 -14.05 0.12
C TYR A 8 19.02 -13.48 -0.44
N LEU A 9 18.36 -12.63 0.34
CA LEU A 9 17.15 -11.94 -0.06
C LEU A 9 17.38 -10.43 -0.03
N ILE A 10 17.06 -9.78 -1.13
CA ILE A 10 17.07 -8.31 -1.24
C ILE A 10 15.67 -7.81 -0.98
N ARG A 11 15.52 -7.00 0.05
CA ARG A 11 14.31 -6.22 0.33
C ARG A 11 14.65 -4.74 0.29
N PHE A 12 13.74 -3.95 -0.23
CA PHE A 12 13.86 -2.50 -0.19
C PHE A 12 12.54 -1.87 0.25
N MET A 13 12.65 -0.78 0.98
CA MET A 13 11.48 0.01 1.34
C MET A 13 11.14 0.95 0.19
N SER A 14 9.91 1.12 0.05
CA SER A 14 9.09 2.00 -0.75
C SER A 14 9.75 2.90 -1.77
N SER A 15 9.22 2.80 -2.95
CA SER A 15 9.30 3.86 -3.95
C SER A 15 8.08 4.77 -3.85
N HIS A 16 8.28 6.06 -4.06
CA HIS A 16 7.16 6.95 -4.34
C HIS A 16 6.49 6.47 -5.65
N PRO A 17 5.16 6.43 -5.80
CA PRO A 17 4.52 5.95 -7.03
C PRO A 17 5.03 6.63 -8.30
N LYS A 18 5.46 7.89 -8.22
CA LYS A 18 6.11 8.61 -9.33
C LYS A 18 7.35 7.88 -9.85
N ASP A 19 8.15 7.31 -8.95
CA ASP A 19 9.46 6.72 -9.28
C ASP A 19 9.37 5.21 -9.54
N ALA A 20 8.22 4.60 -9.26
CA ALA A 20 7.93 3.21 -9.59
C ALA A 20 7.68 3.08 -11.11
N THR A 21 8.69 2.59 -11.81
CA THR A 21 8.68 2.46 -13.28
C THR A 21 8.50 1.01 -13.72
N PRO A 22 8.02 0.73 -14.94
CA PRO A 22 7.98 -0.62 -15.49
C PRO A 22 9.32 -1.35 -15.39
N ARG A 23 10.44 -0.64 -15.65
CA ARG A 23 11.79 -1.20 -15.52
C ARG A 23 12.09 -1.72 -14.12
N LEU A 24 11.63 -1.04 -13.06
CA LEU A 24 11.78 -1.54 -11.69
C LEU A 24 11.06 -2.88 -11.52
N PHE A 25 9.81 -2.96 -12.00
CA PHE A 25 9.01 -4.17 -11.89
C PHE A 25 9.59 -5.33 -12.71
N ASP A 26 10.10 -5.06 -13.92
CA ASP A 26 10.76 -6.07 -14.76
C ASP A 26 12.03 -6.63 -14.07
N VAL A 27 12.83 -5.74 -13.46
CA VAL A 27 14.03 -6.17 -12.70
C VAL A 27 13.64 -6.98 -11.47
N MET A 28 12.60 -6.58 -10.75
CA MET A 28 12.08 -7.37 -9.62
C MET A 28 11.60 -8.74 -10.08
N ALA A 29 10.85 -8.79 -11.18
CA ALA A 29 10.32 -10.04 -11.73
C ALA A 29 11.44 -11.00 -12.17
N ALA A 30 12.48 -10.49 -12.82
CA ALA A 30 13.58 -11.28 -13.34
C ALA A 30 14.59 -11.74 -12.28
N SER A 31 14.69 -11.06 -11.14
CA SER A 31 15.66 -11.37 -10.09
C SER A 31 15.23 -12.60 -9.26
N SER A 32 16.18 -13.48 -8.98
CA SER A 32 16.00 -14.59 -8.03
C SER A 32 16.22 -14.19 -6.57
N HIS A 33 16.82 -13.04 -6.33
CA HIS A 33 17.17 -12.56 -4.99
C HIS A 33 16.27 -11.45 -4.48
N VAL A 34 15.61 -10.70 -5.37
CA VAL A 34 14.69 -9.64 -4.94
C VAL A 34 13.35 -10.23 -4.51
N ALA A 35 12.94 -9.93 -3.29
CA ALA A 35 11.63 -10.32 -2.78
C ALA A 35 10.52 -9.76 -3.66
N LYS A 36 9.53 -10.60 -3.99
CA LYS A 36 8.33 -10.18 -4.72
C LYS A 36 7.37 -9.44 -3.78
N GLN A 37 7.90 -8.44 -3.11
CA GLN A 37 7.16 -7.56 -2.20
C GLN A 37 7.41 -6.11 -2.61
N LEU A 38 6.35 -5.35 -2.74
CA LEU A 38 6.39 -3.93 -3.08
C LEU A 38 5.54 -3.14 -2.10
N HIS A 39 6.15 -2.15 -1.46
CA HIS A 39 5.41 -1.15 -0.72
C HIS A 39 5.23 0.09 -1.61
N LEU A 40 4.00 0.39 -2.01
CA LEU A 40 3.68 1.47 -2.95
C LEU A 40 2.56 2.36 -2.39
N PRO A 41 2.90 3.42 -1.62
CA PRO A 41 1.94 4.28 -0.94
C PRO A 41 1.01 5.02 -1.91
N PHE A 42 -0.30 4.71 -1.90
CA PHE A 42 -1.29 5.43 -2.74
C PHE A 42 -1.89 6.66 -2.06
N GLN A 43 -1.90 6.70 -0.74
CA GLN A 43 -2.35 7.79 0.14
C GLN A 43 -3.85 8.08 0.11
N SER A 44 -4.49 8.17 -1.07
CA SER A 44 -5.93 8.37 -1.27
C SER A 44 -6.36 7.77 -2.61
N GLY A 45 -7.58 7.29 -2.68
CA GLY A 45 -8.18 6.81 -3.92
C GLY A 45 -8.76 7.92 -4.79
N SER A 46 -8.84 9.15 -4.30
CA SER A 46 -9.36 10.31 -5.03
C SER A 46 -8.24 11.11 -5.68
N SER A 47 -8.33 11.30 -7.00
CA SER A 47 -7.38 12.13 -7.76
C SER A 47 -7.39 13.58 -7.31
N ARG A 48 -8.54 14.13 -6.86
CA ARG A 48 -8.60 15.48 -6.29
C ARG A 48 -7.86 15.56 -4.96
N VAL A 49 -8.07 14.59 -4.07
CA VAL A 49 -7.37 14.55 -2.78
C VAL A 49 -5.87 14.37 -2.97
N LEU A 50 -5.44 13.49 -3.88
CA LEU A 50 -4.03 13.32 -4.24
C LEU A 50 -3.40 14.64 -4.70
N LYS A 51 -4.09 15.39 -5.55
CA LYS A 51 -3.66 16.71 -5.99
C LYS A 51 -3.55 17.70 -4.82
N ALA A 52 -4.51 17.69 -3.90
CA ALA A 52 -4.49 18.53 -2.70
C ALA A 52 -3.36 18.14 -1.73
N MET A 53 -2.98 16.85 -1.69
CA MET A 53 -1.80 16.34 -0.98
C MET A 53 -0.48 16.65 -1.70
N ASN A 54 -0.51 17.36 -2.83
CA ASN A 54 0.66 17.62 -3.70
C ASN A 54 1.32 16.33 -4.23
N ARG A 55 0.52 15.31 -4.50
CA ARG A 55 0.98 14.08 -5.16
C ARG A 55 0.99 14.30 -6.68
N HIS A 56 2.05 13.83 -7.34
CA HIS A 56 2.24 14.03 -8.79
C HIS A 56 1.82 12.79 -9.58
N TYR A 57 0.75 12.16 -9.17
CA TYR A 57 0.05 11.05 -9.83
C TYR A 57 -1.43 11.11 -9.47
N ASP A 58 -2.24 10.52 -10.31
CA ASP A 58 -3.67 10.32 -10.10
C ASP A 58 -3.99 8.85 -9.85
N ARG A 59 -5.28 8.57 -9.60
CA ARG A 59 -5.80 7.23 -9.37
C ARG A 59 -5.51 6.28 -10.53
N GLU A 60 -5.73 6.75 -11.75
CA GLU A 60 -5.60 5.97 -12.98
C GLU A 60 -4.14 5.56 -13.21
N THR A 61 -3.23 6.51 -13.14
CA THR A 61 -1.78 6.26 -13.27
C THR A 61 -1.28 5.29 -12.17
N TYR A 62 -1.81 5.41 -10.96
CA TYR A 62 -1.48 4.48 -9.89
C TYR A 62 -1.95 3.06 -10.21
N LEU A 63 -3.21 2.90 -10.64
CA LEU A 63 -3.78 1.61 -11.01
C LEU A 63 -3.06 0.96 -12.19
N GLU A 64 -2.65 1.73 -13.20
CA GLU A 64 -1.84 1.23 -14.32
C GLU A 64 -0.54 0.61 -13.83
N LYS A 65 0.16 1.27 -12.91
CA LYS A 65 1.40 0.76 -12.30
C LYS A 65 1.18 -0.53 -11.52
N VAL A 66 0.13 -0.58 -10.69
CA VAL A 66 -0.23 -1.78 -9.93
C VAL A 66 -0.57 -2.94 -10.86
N ASN A 67 -1.39 -2.69 -11.87
CA ASN A 67 -1.78 -3.70 -12.85
C ASN A 67 -0.57 -4.26 -13.60
N TYR A 68 0.35 -3.39 -14.03
CA TYR A 68 1.58 -3.82 -14.68
C TYR A 68 2.46 -4.64 -13.71
N ALA A 69 2.68 -4.17 -12.50
CA ALA A 69 3.46 -4.91 -11.50
C ALA A 69 2.90 -6.31 -11.24
N LYS A 70 1.57 -6.42 -11.07
CA LYS A 70 0.89 -7.71 -10.89
C LYS A 70 0.93 -8.60 -12.14
N SER A 71 0.94 -8.02 -13.34
CA SER A 71 1.03 -8.80 -14.58
C SER A 71 2.39 -9.47 -14.78
N VAL A 72 3.48 -8.81 -14.34
CA VAL A 72 4.84 -9.36 -14.44
C VAL A 72 5.26 -10.16 -13.20
N MET A 73 4.56 -9.98 -12.08
CA MET A 73 4.76 -10.69 -10.80
C MET A 73 3.40 -11.13 -10.22
N PRO A 74 2.82 -12.25 -10.67
CA PRO A 74 1.51 -12.72 -10.17
C PRO A 74 1.49 -13.00 -8.66
N GLU A 75 2.64 -13.34 -8.08
CA GLU A 75 2.84 -13.61 -6.64
C GLU A 75 3.20 -12.36 -5.83
N LEU A 76 3.08 -11.15 -6.41
CA LEU A 76 3.47 -9.91 -5.76
C LEU A 76 2.67 -9.66 -4.50
N VAL A 77 3.37 -9.56 -3.37
CA VAL A 77 2.84 -9.03 -2.11
C VAL A 77 2.86 -7.51 -2.17
N LEU A 78 1.70 -6.90 -2.11
CA LEU A 78 1.56 -5.45 -2.25
C LEU A 78 1.06 -4.83 -0.95
N THR A 79 1.83 -3.88 -0.44
CA THR A 79 1.46 -3.09 0.75
C THR A 79 1.44 -1.60 0.41
N SER A 80 0.72 -0.82 1.20
CA SER A 80 0.57 0.61 0.92
C SER A 80 0.27 1.43 2.18
N ASP A 81 0.34 2.75 2.05
CA ASP A 81 -0.12 3.71 3.04
C ASP A 81 -1.39 4.40 2.54
N VAL A 82 -2.31 4.67 3.46
CA VAL A 82 -3.53 5.42 3.21
C VAL A 82 -3.82 6.39 4.34
N ILE A 83 -4.25 7.58 3.99
CA ILE A 83 -4.64 8.65 4.93
C ILE A 83 -6.12 8.94 4.73
N VAL A 84 -6.90 8.84 5.81
CA VAL A 84 -8.34 9.14 5.84
C VAL A 84 -8.56 10.51 6.46
N GLY A 85 -9.57 11.23 6.00
CA GLY A 85 -9.98 12.50 6.58
C GLY A 85 -8.99 13.64 6.31
N PHE A 86 -8.37 13.65 5.12
CA PHE A 86 -7.61 14.80 4.66
C PHE A 86 -8.56 16.02 4.56
N PRO A 87 -8.10 17.25 4.87
CA PRO A 87 -8.94 18.44 4.84
C PRO A 87 -9.76 18.57 3.57
N GLY A 88 -11.09 18.65 3.72
CA GLY A 88 -12.03 18.76 2.61
C GLY A 88 -12.25 17.47 1.81
N GLU A 89 -11.84 16.30 2.30
CA GLU A 89 -12.22 15.00 1.72
C GLU A 89 -13.72 14.77 1.89
N THR A 90 -14.44 14.57 0.79
CA THR A 90 -15.87 14.25 0.81
C THR A 90 -16.13 12.77 1.06
N GLU A 91 -17.40 12.37 1.28
CA GLU A 91 -17.76 10.96 1.41
C GLU A 91 -17.53 10.21 0.09
N GLU A 92 -17.88 10.82 -1.04
CA GLU A 92 -17.69 10.23 -2.36
C GLU A 92 -16.20 9.95 -2.63
N GLU A 93 -15.32 10.84 -2.21
CA GLU A 93 -13.86 10.67 -2.35
C GLU A 93 -13.31 9.60 -1.41
N PHE A 94 -13.88 9.47 -0.23
CA PHE A 94 -13.59 8.36 0.64
C PHE A 94 -14.06 7.03 0.02
N GLU A 95 -15.25 6.99 -0.63
CA GLU A 95 -15.71 5.82 -1.39
C GLU A 95 -14.79 5.46 -2.55
N GLU A 96 -14.20 6.44 -3.24
CA GLU A 96 -13.16 6.19 -4.24
C GLU A 96 -11.96 5.47 -3.61
N THR A 97 -11.58 5.83 -2.37
CA THR A 97 -10.50 5.16 -1.63
C THR A 97 -10.88 3.71 -1.30
N ILE A 98 -12.06 3.44 -0.80
CA ILE A 98 -12.57 2.09 -0.54
C ILE A 98 -12.58 1.26 -1.83
N SER A 99 -13.14 1.81 -2.91
CA SER A 99 -13.20 1.16 -4.23
C SER A 99 -11.80 0.81 -4.78
N LEU A 100 -10.79 1.66 -4.53
CA LEU A 100 -9.42 1.36 -4.92
C LEU A 100 -8.85 0.20 -4.11
N ILE A 101 -9.07 0.17 -2.80
CA ILE A 101 -8.62 -0.92 -1.92
C ILE A 101 -9.24 -2.25 -2.34
N GLU A 102 -10.54 -2.28 -2.60
CA GLU A 102 -11.25 -3.47 -3.07
C GLU A 102 -10.77 -3.95 -4.44
N ARG A 103 -10.47 -3.03 -5.35
CA ARG A 103 -9.96 -3.37 -6.69
C ARG A 103 -8.53 -3.90 -6.66
N VAL A 104 -7.67 -3.31 -5.83
CA VAL A 104 -6.25 -3.69 -5.78
C VAL A 104 -6.02 -4.94 -4.96
N HIS A 105 -6.79 -5.19 -3.90
CA HIS A 105 -6.57 -6.29 -2.94
C HIS A 105 -5.16 -6.25 -2.36
N TYR A 106 -4.91 -5.31 -1.45
CA TYR A 106 -3.63 -5.22 -0.76
C TYR A 106 -3.48 -6.33 0.28
N ASP A 107 -2.27 -6.85 0.41
CA ASP A 107 -1.93 -7.79 1.50
C ASP A 107 -2.02 -7.11 2.86
N SER A 108 -1.57 -5.85 2.94
CA SER A 108 -1.67 -5.03 4.14
C SER A 108 -1.65 -3.55 3.81
N LEU A 109 -2.34 -2.76 4.64
CA LEU A 109 -2.30 -1.29 4.61
C LEU A 109 -1.84 -0.73 5.94
N PHE A 110 -0.99 0.29 5.88
CA PHE A 110 -0.75 1.20 6.98
C PHE A 110 -1.76 2.34 6.87
N THR A 111 -2.68 2.39 7.80
CA THR A 111 -3.83 3.29 7.77
C THR A 111 -3.66 4.42 8.80
N PHE A 112 -3.89 5.64 8.37
CA PHE A 112 -3.72 6.82 9.22
C PHE A 112 -4.94 7.74 9.10
N ILE A 113 -5.33 8.35 10.22
CA ILE A 113 -6.20 9.53 10.21
C ILE A 113 -5.31 10.74 9.98
N PHE A 114 -5.71 11.64 9.09
CA PHE A 114 -4.95 12.87 8.85
C PHE A 114 -4.67 13.61 10.16
N SER A 115 -3.43 13.97 10.35
CA SER A 115 -2.96 14.80 11.46
C SER A 115 -2.15 15.98 10.91
N PRO A 116 -2.54 17.23 11.21
CA PRO A 116 -1.83 18.39 10.72
C PRO A 116 -0.41 18.46 11.29
N ARG A 117 0.58 18.64 10.41
CA ARG A 117 1.98 18.82 10.81
C ARG A 117 2.36 20.30 10.68
N THR A 118 2.85 20.88 11.76
CA THR A 118 3.31 22.29 11.78
C THR A 118 4.25 22.57 10.62
N GLY A 119 4.04 23.70 9.94
CA GLY A 119 4.86 24.13 8.81
C GLY A 119 4.42 23.58 7.44
N THR A 120 3.45 22.69 7.38
CA THR A 120 2.93 22.18 6.10
C THR A 120 1.76 23.03 5.58
N PRO A 121 1.57 23.15 4.24
CA PRO A 121 0.37 23.78 3.68
C PRO A 121 -0.93 23.15 4.17
N ALA A 122 -0.97 21.82 4.30
CA ALA A 122 -2.15 21.09 4.76
C ALA A 122 -2.57 21.46 6.20
N ALA A 123 -1.63 21.86 7.06
CA ALA A 123 -1.96 22.32 8.41
C ALA A 123 -2.72 23.66 8.45
N LYS A 124 -2.73 24.39 7.33
CA LYS A 124 -3.43 25.66 7.18
C LYS A 124 -4.76 25.54 6.44
N MET A 125 -5.09 24.33 5.96
CA MET A 125 -6.35 24.08 5.28
C MET A 125 -7.49 24.06 6.29
N GLU A 126 -8.64 24.58 5.88
CA GLU A 126 -9.87 24.41 6.63
C GLU A 126 -10.27 22.93 6.61
N ASP A 127 -10.57 22.41 7.78
CA ASP A 127 -10.93 21.02 7.97
C ASP A 127 -12.32 20.90 8.61
N PRO A 128 -13.38 20.91 7.77
CA PRO A 128 -14.75 20.90 8.25
C PRO A 128 -15.20 19.52 8.75
N THR A 129 -14.42 18.47 8.50
CA THR A 129 -14.84 17.09 8.81
C THR A 129 -14.68 16.80 10.30
N PRO A 130 -15.79 16.48 11.03
CA PRO A 130 -15.73 16.17 12.44
C PRO A 130 -14.83 14.95 12.72
N LYS A 131 -14.24 14.90 13.91
CA LYS A 131 -13.37 13.79 14.34
C LYS A 131 -14.12 12.46 14.33
N GLU A 132 -15.37 12.46 14.75
CA GLU A 132 -16.24 11.28 14.76
C GLU A 132 -16.41 10.70 13.36
N GLU A 133 -16.58 11.56 12.37
CA GLU A 133 -16.69 11.15 10.97
C GLU A 133 -15.37 10.54 10.45
N LYS A 134 -14.24 11.15 10.76
CA LYS A 134 -12.92 10.59 10.41
C LYS A 134 -12.69 9.22 11.04
N ASN A 135 -13.10 9.05 12.31
CA ASN A 135 -13.02 7.76 12.98
C ASN A 135 -13.93 6.73 12.29
N ARG A 136 -15.17 7.09 11.95
CA ARG A 136 -16.11 6.22 11.23
C ARG A 136 -15.50 5.72 9.89
N ARG A 137 -14.92 6.64 9.12
CA ARG A 137 -14.24 6.30 7.86
C ARG A 137 -13.05 5.39 8.10
N PHE A 138 -12.25 5.69 9.10
CA PHE A 138 -11.08 4.89 9.47
C PHE A 138 -11.48 3.46 9.84
N ASP A 139 -12.47 3.29 10.72
CA ASP A 139 -12.95 1.98 11.17
C ASP A 139 -13.51 1.17 9.99
N ARG A 140 -14.26 1.82 9.10
CA ARG A 140 -14.78 1.19 7.88
C ARG A 140 -13.66 0.73 6.96
N LEU A 141 -12.65 1.55 6.74
CA LEU A 141 -11.49 1.21 5.91
C LEU A 141 -10.74 0.00 6.52
N CYS A 142 -10.49 0.02 7.81
CA CYS A 142 -9.86 -1.09 8.52
C CYS A 142 -10.67 -2.39 8.39
N ALA A 143 -12.00 -2.32 8.49
CA ALA A 143 -12.86 -3.49 8.32
C ALA A 143 -12.75 -4.09 6.90
N VAL A 144 -12.74 -3.24 5.87
CA VAL A 144 -12.55 -3.67 4.47
C VAL A 144 -11.18 -4.34 4.29
N GLN A 145 -10.10 -3.70 4.76
CA GLN A 145 -8.75 -4.26 4.63
C GLN A 145 -8.60 -5.56 5.41
N ASN A 146 -9.13 -5.66 6.62
CA ASN A 146 -9.07 -6.89 7.42
C ASN A 146 -9.77 -8.06 6.71
N ARG A 147 -10.91 -7.81 6.07
CA ARG A 147 -11.60 -8.82 5.25
C ARG A 147 -10.72 -9.29 4.09
N ILE A 148 -10.13 -8.35 3.34
CA ILE A 148 -9.24 -8.67 2.22
C ILE A 148 -8.02 -9.45 2.69
N SER A 149 -7.36 -9.02 3.76
CA SER A 149 -6.20 -9.72 4.32
C SER A 149 -6.55 -11.14 4.75
N LEU A 150 -7.74 -11.33 5.36
CA LEU A 150 -8.21 -12.66 5.74
C LEU A 150 -8.43 -13.56 4.51
N GLU A 151 -9.06 -13.04 3.46
CA GLU A 151 -9.25 -13.75 2.18
C GLU A 151 -7.92 -14.19 1.57
N ILE A 152 -6.93 -13.29 1.54
CA ILE A 152 -5.57 -13.60 1.05
C ILE A 152 -4.92 -14.69 1.90
N HIS A 153 -4.96 -14.57 3.24
CA HIS A 153 -4.34 -15.54 4.15
C HIS A 153 -5.04 -16.90 4.08
N GLN A 154 -6.35 -16.95 3.93
CA GLN A 154 -7.07 -18.21 3.70
C GLN A 154 -6.59 -18.92 2.42
N GLY A 155 -6.17 -18.16 1.42
CA GLY A 155 -5.57 -18.69 0.20
C GLY A 155 -4.24 -19.46 0.41
N TYR A 156 -3.58 -19.32 1.56
CA TYR A 156 -2.37 -20.07 1.92
C TYR A 156 -2.65 -21.37 2.67
N VAL A 157 -3.87 -21.59 3.14
CA VAL A 157 -4.23 -22.81 3.88
C VAL A 157 -4.00 -24.04 2.99
N GLY A 158 -3.24 -25.00 3.52
CA GLY A 158 -2.86 -26.23 2.78
C GLY A 158 -1.73 -26.08 1.78
N LYS A 159 -1.13 -24.87 1.64
CA LYS A 159 0.05 -24.65 0.79
C LYS A 159 1.34 -24.73 1.59
N THR A 160 2.37 -25.24 0.96
CA THR A 160 3.75 -25.14 1.48
C THR A 160 4.38 -23.88 0.90
N VAL A 161 4.91 -23.01 1.75
CA VAL A 161 5.58 -21.78 1.35
C VAL A 161 7.01 -21.76 1.89
N ARG A 162 7.93 -21.18 1.11
CA ARG A 162 9.30 -20.93 1.56
C ARG A 162 9.32 -19.64 2.37
N VAL A 163 9.88 -19.70 3.57
CA VAL A 163 10.03 -18.55 4.46
C VAL A 163 11.50 -18.32 4.79
N LEU A 164 11.87 -17.06 5.02
CA LEU A 164 13.15 -16.72 5.62
C LEU A 164 12.95 -16.71 7.14
N CYS A 165 13.73 -17.52 7.83
CA CYS A 165 13.79 -17.52 9.28
C CYS A 165 15.00 -16.68 9.69
N ASP A 166 14.79 -15.55 10.35
CA ASP A 166 15.86 -14.63 10.76
C ASP A 166 16.07 -14.59 12.29
N GLY A 167 15.28 -15.35 13.02
CA GLY A 167 15.40 -15.40 14.46
C GLY A 167 14.59 -16.50 15.14
N ARG A 168 14.61 -16.44 16.46
CA ARG A 168 13.80 -17.28 17.31
C ARG A 168 13.23 -16.46 18.46
N ASP A 169 11.94 -16.52 18.64
CA ASP A 169 11.26 -15.99 19.84
C ASP A 169 10.67 -17.15 20.63
N LYS A 170 11.27 -17.42 21.83
CA LYS A 170 10.96 -18.58 22.69
C LYS A 170 11.11 -19.89 21.89
N ASP A 171 9.99 -20.57 21.65
CA ASP A 171 9.96 -21.87 20.95
C ASP A 171 9.51 -21.73 19.48
N MET A 172 9.29 -20.51 18.99
CA MET A 172 8.89 -20.24 17.61
C MET A 172 10.06 -19.67 16.79
N LEU A 173 10.19 -20.13 15.55
CA LEU A 173 11.04 -19.52 14.55
C LEU A 173 10.34 -18.24 14.02
N THR A 174 11.08 -17.14 13.95
CA THR A 174 10.61 -15.84 13.47
C THR A 174 11.35 -15.40 12.23
#